data_4546b57c0d1bc7f3bc5b047ea668cb9e
#
_entry.id   4546b57c0d1bc7f3bc5b047ea668cb9e
#
_cell.length_a   1.000
_cell.length_b   1.000
_cell.length_c   1.000
_cell.angle_alpha   90.00
_cell.angle_beta   90.00
_cell.angle_gamma   90.00
#
_symmetry.space_group_name_H-M   'P 1'
#
loop_
_entity.id
_entity.type
_entity.pdbx_description
1 polymer ?
#
loop_
_entity_poly.entity_id
_entity_poly.type
_entity_poly.pdbx_seq_one_letter_code
_entity_poly.pdbx_strand_id
1 'polypeptide(L)'
;MRWIILPLIALTASNIAFAQREVMLRSVDQHAESNWSVAKQIWGWAEPGYQEANSSKLLAEMLEKAGFTIQRGVAKIPTAFVATFGKGSPVIAILGEYDALPELAQEAVPFRKPREGGNGYGHACGHHVFGVASAAAAIAVAEQIKAGKIAGTVRFYGCPAEEGGAAKAFMVRDGLFKDVDSALHWHPGSRNSAGDQSCLARIAAKFRFHGKPAHAAGSPEKGRSALDALLLTMHAAELLREHTPDFTRLHHTVTSGGGAANVVPEFAEGFFYVRHPKSEVVAEIYPRLVKCAQGGALATETRLEVVELGGTMEILPNDTLARLAKRNLTTLNNLRYDAEERAFALRLQETFTDKLPLDDISTVYDVSGKTGMGSTDVGDVSWVVPTTGFSTACWVPGTPGHSWQAVACGGTTIAKKGMQLAARVLAANAFDLFEDAELIEAAKAEHARKLAGRGFKPLLDKGLAPPLEYRNAGKRGGE
;
A
#
# COMPACT_ATOMS: atom_id res chain seq x y z
N MET A 1 28.18 44.26 -24.82
CA MET A 1 28.14 42.96 -25.49
C MET A 1 28.12 41.78 -24.50
N ARG A 2 27.22 41.79 -23.50
CA ARG A 2 27.19 40.74 -22.43
C ARG A 2 25.80 40.10 -22.18
N TRP A 3 24.77 40.33 -23.01
CA TRP A 3 23.38 39.98 -22.73
C TRP A 3 22.79 38.88 -23.65
N ILE A 4 23.55 38.28 -24.57
CA ILE A 4 23.02 37.33 -25.56
C ILE A 4 23.40 35.86 -25.24
N ILE A 5 24.30 35.60 -24.28
CA ILE A 5 24.82 34.26 -24.03
C ILE A 5 23.92 33.45 -23.07
N LEU A 6 23.24 34.07 -22.10
CA LEU A 6 22.41 33.38 -21.12
C LEU A 6 21.18 32.61 -21.69
N PRO A 7 20.38 33.15 -22.64
CA PRO A 7 19.23 32.41 -23.18
C PRO A 7 19.62 31.25 -24.06
N LEU A 8 20.77 31.30 -24.73
CA LEU A 8 21.23 30.20 -25.60
C LEU A 8 21.70 28.97 -24.77
N ILE A 9 22.37 29.21 -23.65
CA ILE A 9 22.83 28.14 -22.74
C ILE A 9 21.65 27.44 -22.04
N ALA A 10 20.64 28.21 -21.62
CA ALA A 10 19.43 27.65 -21.00
C ALA A 10 18.60 26.79 -21.99
N LEU A 11 18.48 27.21 -23.25
CA LEU A 11 17.79 26.44 -24.30
C LEU A 11 18.53 25.10 -24.64
N THR A 12 19.85 25.12 -24.63
CA THR A 12 20.64 23.90 -24.90
C THR A 12 20.58 22.91 -23.71
N ALA A 13 20.62 23.40 -22.47
CA ALA A 13 20.49 22.54 -21.29
C ALA A 13 19.11 21.87 -21.21
N SER A 14 18.02 22.62 -21.44
CA SER A 14 16.66 22.07 -21.46
C SER A 14 16.47 21.01 -22.56
N ASN A 15 17.05 21.18 -23.73
CA ASN A 15 16.99 20.21 -24.83
C ASN A 15 17.78 18.94 -24.50
N ILE A 16 18.91 19.06 -23.81
CA ILE A 16 19.72 17.91 -23.38
C ILE A 16 18.99 17.11 -22.32
N ALA A 17 18.43 17.73 -21.28
CA ALA A 17 17.64 17.07 -20.24
C ALA A 17 16.41 16.36 -20.82
N PHE A 18 15.69 17.00 -21.76
CA PHE A 18 14.58 16.38 -22.47
C PHE A 18 15.01 15.12 -23.23
N ALA A 19 16.11 15.19 -24.00
CA ALA A 19 16.61 14.05 -24.75
C ALA A 19 17.05 12.90 -23.84
N GLN A 20 17.67 13.18 -22.70
CA GLN A 20 18.07 12.18 -21.70
C GLN A 20 16.85 11.50 -21.06
N ARG A 21 15.83 12.28 -20.69
CA ARG A 21 14.56 11.77 -20.19
C ARG A 21 13.89 10.82 -21.18
N GLU A 22 13.86 11.18 -22.46
CA GLU A 22 13.31 10.31 -23.52
C GLU A 22 14.11 9.01 -23.69
N VAL A 23 15.43 9.04 -23.54
CA VAL A 23 16.27 7.83 -23.54
C VAL A 23 15.91 6.93 -22.37
N MET A 24 15.77 7.48 -21.17
CA MET A 24 15.35 6.74 -19.97
C MET A 24 13.97 6.11 -20.14
N LEU A 25 12.98 6.85 -20.67
CA LEU A 25 11.62 6.33 -20.90
C LEU A 25 11.63 5.18 -21.93
N ARG A 26 12.47 5.27 -22.98
CA ARG A 26 12.65 4.17 -23.93
C ARG A 26 13.28 2.93 -23.28
N SER A 27 14.20 3.10 -22.31
CA SER A 27 14.72 1.96 -21.55
C SER A 27 13.61 1.24 -20.76
N VAL A 28 12.71 1.98 -20.10
CA VAL A 28 11.53 1.39 -19.45
C VAL A 28 10.70 0.58 -20.46
N ASP A 29 10.48 1.12 -21.68
CA ASP A 29 9.66 0.46 -22.70
C ASP A 29 10.31 -0.81 -23.26
N GLN A 30 11.63 -0.82 -23.41
CA GLN A 30 12.39 -1.98 -23.90
C GLN A 30 12.28 -3.20 -22.97
N HIS A 31 12.09 -2.99 -21.67
CA HIS A 31 11.96 -4.04 -20.67
C HIS A 31 10.51 -4.43 -20.34
N ALA A 32 9.51 -3.89 -21.08
CA ALA A 32 8.09 -4.09 -20.79
C ALA A 32 7.69 -5.57 -20.70
N GLU A 33 8.17 -6.43 -21.62
CA GLU A 33 7.85 -7.86 -21.65
C GLU A 33 8.50 -8.63 -20.49
N SER A 34 9.77 -8.36 -20.19
CA SER A 34 10.47 -8.98 -19.07
C SER A 34 9.85 -8.56 -17.72
N ASN A 35 9.52 -7.29 -17.56
CA ASN A 35 8.84 -6.77 -16.37
C ASN A 35 7.46 -7.42 -16.19
N TRP A 36 6.70 -7.56 -17.29
CA TRP A 36 5.42 -8.25 -17.26
C TRP A 36 5.54 -9.72 -16.88
N SER A 37 6.59 -10.40 -17.35
CA SER A 37 6.87 -11.79 -16.95
C SER A 37 7.11 -11.90 -15.44
N VAL A 38 7.85 -10.96 -14.84
CA VAL A 38 8.07 -10.89 -13.39
C VAL A 38 6.73 -10.63 -12.66
N ALA A 39 5.93 -9.66 -13.11
CA ALA A 39 4.64 -9.35 -12.52
C ALA A 39 3.68 -10.57 -12.56
N LYS A 40 3.65 -11.32 -13.65
CA LYS A 40 2.85 -12.55 -13.75
C LYS A 40 3.29 -13.66 -12.80
N GLN A 41 4.58 -13.79 -12.54
CA GLN A 41 5.08 -14.75 -11.55
C GLN A 41 4.60 -14.38 -10.15
N ILE A 42 4.73 -13.10 -9.75
CA ILE A 42 4.25 -12.60 -8.46
C ILE A 42 2.71 -12.76 -8.36
N TRP A 43 1.97 -12.39 -9.42
CA TRP A 43 0.53 -12.63 -9.52
C TRP A 43 0.18 -14.11 -9.34
N GLY A 44 1.00 -14.98 -9.89
CA GLY A 44 0.86 -16.44 -9.79
C GLY A 44 1.05 -16.97 -8.39
N TRP A 45 2.03 -16.48 -7.65
CA TRP A 45 2.29 -16.89 -6.26
C TRP A 45 1.27 -16.33 -5.28
N ALA A 46 0.85 -15.10 -5.45
CA ALA A 46 -0.13 -14.42 -4.60
C ALA A 46 0.17 -14.62 -3.09
N GLU A 47 1.39 -14.31 -2.67
CA GLU A 47 1.88 -14.56 -1.32
C GLU A 47 1.26 -13.56 -0.33
N PRO A 48 0.81 -14.01 0.86
CA PRO A 48 0.24 -13.14 1.89
C PRO A 48 1.30 -12.29 2.58
N GLY A 49 0.85 -11.20 3.19
CA GLY A 49 1.73 -10.26 3.89
C GLY A 49 2.63 -10.91 4.94
N TYR A 50 3.89 -10.52 4.95
CA TYR A 50 5.04 -11.05 5.68
C TYR A 50 5.49 -12.46 5.26
N GLN A 51 4.85 -13.07 4.28
CA GLN A 51 5.18 -14.40 3.76
C GLN A 51 5.56 -14.34 2.27
N GLU A 52 5.86 -13.16 1.73
CA GLU A 52 6.17 -12.88 0.33
C GLU A 52 7.61 -13.28 -0.02
N ALA A 53 8.01 -14.50 0.34
CA ALA A 53 9.40 -14.95 0.22
C ALA A 53 9.89 -14.99 -1.24
N ASN A 54 9.06 -15.49 -2.16
CA ASN A 54 9.42 -15.56 -3.58
C ASN A 54 9.34 -14.19 -4.25
N SER A 55 8.30 -13.42 -3.95
CA SER A 55 8.06 -12.09 -4.52
C SER A 55 9.16 -11.10 -4.14
N SER A 56 9.51 -11.03 -2.85
CA SER A 56 10.59 -10.17 -2.37
C SER A 56 11.96 -10.60 -2.92
N LYS A 57 12.21 -11.91 -2.98
CA LYS A 57 13.45 -12.45 -3.56
C LYS A 57 13.58 -12.08 -5.04
N LEU A 58 12.52 -12.29 -5.83
CA LEU A 58 12.52 -12.01 -7.26
C LEU A 58 12.76 -10.53 -7.56
N LEU A 59 12.09 -9.62 -6.84
CA LEU A 59 12.29 -8.18 -6.99
C LEU A 59 13.71 -7.76 -6.56
N ALA A 60 14.22 -8.30 -5.45
CA ALA A 60 15.58 -8.01 -5.00
C ALA A 60 16.63 -8.50 -6.01
N GLU A 61 16.46 -9.70 -6.58
CA GLU A 61 17.37 -10.24 -7.63
C GLU A 61 17.32 -9.42 -8.93
N MET A 62 16.13 -8.92 -9.31
CA MET A 62 15.97 -8.03 -10.46
C MET A 62 16.79 -6.74 -10.28
N LEU A 63 16.74 -6.12 -9.11
CA LEU A 63 17.50 -4.93 -8.76
C LEU A 63 19.01 -5.22 -8.62
N GLU A 64 19.38 -6.33 -7.99
CA GLU A 64 20.77 -6.76 -7.83
C GLU A 64 21.47 -6.98 -9.19
N LYS A 65 20.75 -7.61 -10.15
CA LYS A 65 21.23 -7.77 -11.55
C LYS A 65 21.44 -6.43 -12.25
N ALA A 66 20.68 -5.40 -11.89
CA ALA A 66 20.83 -4.03 -12.39
C ALA A 66 21.96 -3.25 -11.67
N GLY A 67 22.61 -3.86 -10.67
CA GLY A 67 23.77 -3.30 -9.95
C GLY A 67 23.44 -2.58 -8.65
N PHE A 68 22.22 -2.74 -8.12
CA PHE A 68 21.88 -2.23 -6.80
C PHE A 68 22.54 -3.06 -5.67
N THR A 69 22.92 -2.39 -4.60
CA THR A 69 23.30 -3.05 -3.35
C THR A 69 22.03 -3.32 -2.53
N ILE A 70 21.81 -4.57 -2.12
CA ILE A 70 20.60 -5.00 -1.44
C ILE A 70 20.85 -5.22 0.06
N GLN A 71 20.05 -4.57 0.90
CA GLN A 71 19.96 -4.83 2.34
C GLN A 71 18.64 -5.57 2.61
N ARG A 72 18.71 -6.86 2.93
CA ARG A 72 17.53 -7.72 3.18
C ARG A 72 17.20 -7.79 4.68
N GLY A 73 15.95 -8.12 5.01
CA GLY A 73 15.50 -8.32 6.39
C GLY A 73 15.46 -7.06 7.24
N VAL A 74 15.29 -5.88 6.61
CA VAL A 74 15.23 -4.61 7.30
C VAL A 74 14.01 -4.53 8.23
N ALA A 75 14.08 -3.69 9.26
CA ALA A 75 13.03 -3.55 10.28
C ALA A 75 12.63 -4.88 10.95
N LYS A 76 13.48 -5.89 10.97
CA LYS A 76 13.22 -7.25 11.46
C LYS A 76 12.11 -7.98 10.69
N ILE A 77 11.88 -7.60 9.43
CA ILE A 77 10.90 -8.19 8.54
C ILE A 77 11.64 -8.96 7.45
N PRO A 78 11.60 -10.31 7.43
CA PRO A 78 12.39 -11.14 6.51
C PRO A 78 12.17 -10.81 5.03
N THR A 79 10.94 -10.43 4.66
CA THR A 79 10.54 -10.12 3.28
C THR A 79 10.72 -8.64 2.92
N ALA A 80 11.09 -7.76 3.87
CA ALA A 80 11.41 -6.36 3.57
C ALA A 80 12.87 -6.18 3.16
N PHE A 81 13.13 -5.28 2.23
CA PHE A 81 14.50 -4.97 1.79
C PHE A 81 14.63 -3.53 1.29
N VAL A 82 15.87 -3.04 1.26
CA VAL A 82 16.22 -1.76 0.63
C VAL A 82 17.30 -2.02 -0.42
N ALA A 83 17.08 -1.52 -1.63
CA ALA A 83 18.03 -1.58 -2.73
C ALA A 83 18.53 -0.18 -3.05
N THR A 84 19.85 0.03 -3.06
CA THR A 84 20.48 1.34 -3.24
C THR A 84 21.40 1.35 -4.45
N PHE A 85 21.28 2.37 -5.31
CA PHE A 85 22.17 2.63 -6.42
C PHE A 85 22.60 4.10 -6.46
N GLY A 86 23.89 4.36 -6.75
CA GLY A 86 24.45 5.69 -6.75
C GLY A 86 25.04 6.09 -5.40
N LYS A 87 25.38 7.36 -5.23
CA LYS A 87 25.94 7.93 -4.02
C LYS A 87 25.70 9.44 -3.93
N GLY A 88 25.61 9.96 -2.72
CA GLY A 88 25.41 11.39 -2.47
C GLY A 88 23.95 11.80 -2.65
N SER A 89 23.72 13.11 -2.59
CA SER A 89 22.39 13.71 -2.70
C SER A 89 22.10 14.16 -4.13
N PRO A 90 20.80 14.26 -4.51
CA PRO A 90 19.66 13.91 -3.69
C PRO A 90 19.47 12.39 -3.54
N VAL A 91 18.79 11.97 -2.48
CA VAL A 91 18.36 10.58 -2.25
C VAL A 91 16.87 10.48 -2.53
N ILE A 92 16.50 9.84 -3.64
CA ILE A 92 15.12 9.67 -4.06
C ILE A 92 14.68 8.23 -3.78
N ALA A 93 13.63 8.08 -2.95
CA ALA A 93 13.02 6.78 -2.64
C ALA A 93 11.91 6.45 -3.63
N ILE A 94 11.83 5.18 -4.05
CA ILE A 94 10.70 4.61 -4.79
C ILE A 94 10.19 3.42 -3.99
N LEU A 95 8.90 3.47 -3.60
CA LEU A 95 8.27 2.42 -2.80
C LEU A 95 7.69 1.35 -3.70
N GLY A 96 7.74 0.08 -3.28
CA GLY A 96 7.16 -1.05 -4.01
C GLY A 96 6.52 -2.06 -3.06
N GLU A 97 5.28 -2.46 -3.33
CA GLU A 97 4.50 -3.44 -2.59
C GLU A 97 4.30 -4.71 -3.39
N TYR A 98 4.04 -5.86 -2.72
CA TYR A 98 3.94 -7.17 -3.40
C TYR A 98 3.14 -8.23 -2.63
N ASP A 99 2.39 -7.86 -1.60
CA ASP A 99 1.52 -8.77 -0.84
C ASP A 99 0.15 -8.97 -1.48
N ALA A 100 -0.52 -10.10 -1.15
CA ALA A 100 -1.82 -10.50 -1.68
C ALA A 100 -2.87 -10.65 -0.58
N LEU A 101 -4.16 -10.61 -0.99
CA LEU A 101 -5.33 -10.70 -0.12
C LEU A 101 -5.92 -12.11 -0.08
N PRO A 102 -6.44 -12.56 1.09
CA PRO A 102 -7.05 -13.89 1.25
C PRO A 102 -8.39 -14.01 0.54
N GLU A 103 -8.81 -15.26 0.25
CA GLU A 103 -10.12 -15.64 -0.29
C GLU A 103 -10.45 -15.07 -1.67
N LEU A 104 -9.42 -14.61 -2.40
CA LEU A 104 -9.56 -13.91 -3.68
C LEU A 104 -8.83 -14.62 -4.82
N ALA A 105 -8.48 -15.90 -4.68
CA ALA A 105 -7.92 -16.68 -5.78
C ALA A 105 -8.84 -16.66 -6.99
N GLN A 106 -8.33 -16.23 -8.16
CA GLN A 106 -9.11 -16.03 -9.38
C GLN A 106 -8.25 -16.21 -10.62
N GLU A 107 -8.81 -16.80 -11.66
CA GLU A 107 -8.23 -16.87 -13.00
C GLU A 107 -8.32 -15.52 -13.72
N ALA A 108 -7.45 -15.29 -14.71
CA ALA A 108 -7.47 -14.08 -15.55
C ALA A 108 -8.55 -14.15 -16.64
N VAL A 109 -9.82 -14.32 -16.21
CA VAL A 109 -11.00 -14.43 -17.10
C VAL A 109 -12.11 -13.48 -16.63
N PRO A 110 -12.97 -12.97 -17.55
CA PRO A 110 -13.96 -11.95 -17.22
C PRO A 110 -15.23 -12.49 -16.54
N PHE A 111 -15.10 -13.56 -15.76
CA PHE A 111 -16.17 -14.16 -14.95
C PHE A 111 -15.58 -14.83 -13.73
N ARG A 112 -16.38 -15.07 -12.69
CA ARG A 112 -15.91 -15.71 -11.47
C ARG A 112 -15.45 -17.14 -11.76
N LYS A 113 -14.16 -17.38 -11.63
CA LYS A 113 -13.53 -18.70 -11.75
C LYS A 113 -12.38 -18.78 -10.75
N PRO A 114 -12.62 -19.31 -9.55
CA PRO A 114 -11.58 -19.52 -8.57
C PRO A 114 -10.43 -20.33 -9.15
N ARG A 115 -9.18 -19.95 -8.83
CA ARG A 115 -7.99 -20.67 -9.28
C ARG A 115 -7.80 -21.92 -8.44
N GLU A 116 -7.78 -23.07 -9.08
CA GLU A 116 -7.54 -24.36 -8.44
C GLU A 116 -6.05 -24.55 -8.09
N GLY A 117 -5.77 -25.27 -6.99
CA GLY A 117 -4.41 -25.64 -6.58
C GLY A 117 -3.57 -24.45 -6.06
N GLY A 118 -4.15 -23.26 -5.87
CA GLY A 118 -3.49 -22.10 -5.28
C GLY A 118 -3.57 -22.08 -3.74
N ASN A 119 -2.94 -21.08 -3.14
CA ASN A 119 -2.99 -20.83 -1.70
C ASN A 119 -4.27 -20.11 -1.22
N GLY A 120 -5.25 -19.88 -2.09
CA GLY A 120 -6.49 -19.16 -1.80
C GLY A 120 -6.37 -17.61 -1.88
N TYR A 121 -5.18 -17.06 -2.09
CA TYR A 121 -4.94 -15.63 -2.16
C TYR A 121 -4.97 -15.09 -3.60
N GLY A 122 -5.19 -13.77 -3.74
CA GLY A 122 -5.17 -13.07 -5.02
C GLY A 122 -4.74 -11.61 -4.88
N HIS A 123 -4.07 -11.09 -5.91
CA HIS A 123 -3.63 -9.69 -5.96
C HIS A 123 -4.81 -8.74 -6.30
N ALA A 124 -5.78 -8.63 -5.39
CA ALA A 124 -6.97 -7.79 -5.56
C ALA A 124 -6.72 -6.29 -5.30
N CYS A 125 -5.52 -5.94 -4.81
CA CYS A 125 -5.02 -4.57 -4.73
C CYS A 125 -3.95 -4.26 -5.79
N GLY A 126 -3.55 -5.27 -6.60
CA GLY A 126 -2.61 -5.10 -7.71
C GLY A 126 -1.14 -4.94 -7.31
N HIS A 127 -0.75 -5.33 -6.10
CA HIS A 127 0.62 -5.13 -5.61
C HIS A 127 1.68 -5.86 -6.44
N HIS A 128 1.34 -6.93 -7.18
CA HIS A 128 2.25 -7.58 -8.14
C HIS A 128 2.74 -6.63 -9.22
N VAL A 129 1.88 -5.75 -9.76
CA VAL A 129 2.29 -4.74 -10.74
C VAL A 129 2.90 -3.51 -10.06
N PHE A 130 2.49 -3.22 -8.81
CA PHE A 130 3.04 -2.11 -8.04
C PHE A 130 4.55 -2.29 -7.82
N GLY A 131 4.97 -3.40 -7.24
CA GLY A 131 6.39 -3.66 -6.97
C GLY A 131 7.24 -3.67 -8.23
N VAL A 132 6.73 -4.28 -9.30
CA VAL A 132 7.48 -4.41 -10.57
C VAL A 132 7.63 -3.07 -11.29
N ALA A 133 6.58 -2.24 -11.39
CA ALA A 133 6.69 -0.92 -12.00
C ALA A 133 7.67 -0.02 -11.25
N SER A 134 7.61 -0.07 -9.91
CA SER A 134 8.53 0.67 -9.04
C SER A 134 9.99 0.23 -9.22
N ALA A 135 10.25 -1.08 -9.31
CA ALA A 135 11.58 -1.62 -9.57
C ALA A 135 12.08 -1.24 -10.98
N ALA A 136 11.21 -1.33 -12.00
CA ALA A 136 11.54 -0.93 -13.37
C ALA A 136 11.90 0.56 -13.47
N ALA A 137 11.16 1.43 -12.77
CA ALA A 137 11.47 2.86 -12.70
C ALA A 137 12.82 3.10 -12.02
N ALA A 138 13.08 2.45 -10.87
CA ALA A 138 14.35 2.56 -10.15
C ALA A 138 15.54 2.13 -11.02
N ILE A 139 15.40 1.05 -11.79
CA ILE A 139 16.43 0.55 -12.73
C ILE A 139 16.71 1.57 -13.82
N ALA A 140 15.67 2.11 -14.45
CA ALA A 140 15.85 3.11 -15.52
C ALA A 140 16.55 4.38 -15.02
N VAL A 141 16.25 4.83 -13.80
CA VAL A 141 16.95 5.93 -13.12
C VAL A 141 18.41 5.56 -12.83
N ALA A 142 18.67 4.36 -12.33
CA ALA A 142 20.03 3.89 -12.04
C ALA A 142 20.90 3.84 -13.29
N GLU A 143 20.34 3.49 -14.46
CA GLU A 143 21.04 3.55 -15.74
C GLU A 143 21.51 4.97 -16.09
N GLN A 144 20.70 6.02 -15.80
CA GLN A 144 21.10 7.41 -16.00
C GLN A 144 22.21 7.84 -15.03
N ILE A 145 22.13 7.40 -13.75
CA ILE A 145 23.20 7.63 -12.77
C ILE A 145 24.49 6.94 -13.23
N LYS A 146 24.42 5.68 -13.67
CA LYS A 146 25.56 4.90 -14.19
C LYS A 146 26.20 5.54 -15.41
N ALA A 147 25.38 6.12 -16.28
CA ALA A 147 25.84 6.83 -17.48
C ALA A 147 26.39 8.23 -17.16
N GLY A 148 26.39 8.68 -15.91
CA GLY A 148 26.84 10.02 -15.49
C GLY A 148 25.97 11.16 -16.02
N LYS A 149 24.69 10.88 -16.32
CA LYS A 149 23.74 11.86 -16.82
C LYS A 149 23.04 12.62 -15.72
N ILE A 150 22.77 11.96 -14.60
CA ILE A 150 22.27 12.53 -13.36
C ILE A 150 23.17 12.07 -12.20
N ALA A 151 23.17 12.81 -11.09
CA ALA A 151 23.98 12.50 -9.92
C ALA A 151 23.11 12.41 -8.67
N GLY A 152 23.44 11.50 -7.76
CA GLY A 152 22.72 11.26 -6.52
C GLY A 152 22.47 9.78 -6.27
N THR A 153 21.46 9.47 -5.46
CA THR A 153 21.11 8.11 -5.02
C THR A 153 19.64 7.81 -5.33
N VAL A 154 19.38 6.73 -6.06
CA VAL A 154 18.05 6.13 -6.14
C VAL A 154 17.98 4.95 -5.19
N ARG A 155 16.89 4.88 -4.41
CA ARG A 155 16.68 3.83 -3.42
C ARG A 155 15.30 3.22 -3.59
N PHE A 156 15.24 1.92 -3.89
CA PHE A 156 14.00 1.16 -3.90
C PHE A 156 13.75 0.56 -2.52
N TYR A 157 12.54 0.70 -2.01
CA TYR A 157 12.08 0.10 -0.77
C TYR A 157 11.09 -1.01 -1.08
N GLY A 158 11.48 -2.25 -0.83
CA GLY A 158 10.60 -3.41 -0.88
C GLY A 158 9.77 -3.47 0.39
N CYS A 159 8.49 -3.16 0.27
CA CYS A 159 7.54 -2.93 1.36
C CYS A 159 6.49 -4.05 1.38
N PRO A 160 6.69 -5.13 2.17
CA PRO A 160 5.72 -6.21 2.32
C PRO A 160 4.52 -5.80 3.18
N ALA A 161 3.48 -6.64 3.18
CA ALA A 161 2.38 -6.63 4.14
C ALA A 161 1.65 -5.29 4.32
N GLU A 162 1.44 -4.53 3.23
CA GLU A 162 0.64 -3.30 3.27
C GLU A 162 -0.79 -3.61 3.75
N GLU A 163 -1.37 -4.74 3.31
CA GLU A 163 -2.71 -5.23 3.58
C GLU A 163 -2.92 -5.70 5.05
N GLY A 164 -2.46 -4.90 6.00
CA GLY A 164 -2.73 -5.09 7.42
C GLY A 164 -1.52 -5.27 8.32
N GLY A 165 -0.33 -5.57 7.77
CA GLY A 165 0.91 -5.71 8.54
C GLY A 165 1.66 -4.39 8.75
N ALA A 166 1.45 -3.39 7.86
CA ALA A 166 2.00 -2.04 7.96
C ALA A 166 3.55 -1.99 8.01
N ALA A 167 4.24 -2.71 7.12
CA ALA A 167 5.70 -2.80 7.13
C ALA A 167 6.41 -1.44 7.05
N LYS A 168 5.87 -0.47 6.27
CA LYS A 168 6.46 0.86 6.13
C LYS A 168 6.48 1.63 7.46
N ALA A 169 5.47 1.47 8.32
CA ALA A 169 5.47 2.07 9.65
C ALA A 169 6.65 1.56 10.50
N PHE A 170 6.95 0.26 10.45
CA PHE A 170 8.13 -0.33 11.10
C PHE A 170 9.44 0.17 10.48
N MET A 171 9.51 0.27 9.15
CA MET A 171 10.67 0.78 8.43
C MET A 171 10.95 2.25 8.78
N VAL A 172 9.91 3.09 8.91
CA VAL A 172 10.02 4.48 9.38
C VAL A 172 10.51 4.53 10.82
N ARG A 173 9.91 3.75 11.72
CA ARG A 173 10.31 3.65 13.13
C ARG A 173 11.80 3.31 13.28
N ASP A 174 12.29 2.39 12.48
CA ASP A 174 13.68 1.95 12.49
C ASP A 174 14.63 2.91 11.75
N GLY A 175 14.09 4.03 11.22
CA GLY A 175 14.88 5.15 10.69
C GLY A 175 15.40 4.95 9.27
N LEU A 176 14.82 4.04 8.48
CA LEU A 176 15.28 3.73 7.14
C LEU A 176 15.06 4.87 6.12
N PHE A 177 14.31 5.90 6.50
CA PHE A 177 14.00 7.06 5.65
C PHE A 177 14.68 8.36 6.07
N LYS A 178 15.60 8.33 7.08
CA LYS A 178 16.17 9.56 7.70
C LYS A 178 16.96 10.43 6.73
N ASP A 179 17.59 9.85 5.74
CA ASP A 179 18.44 10.51 4.75
C ASP A 179 17.79 10.65 3.37
N VAL A 180 16.49 10.39 3.28
CA VAL A 180 15.72 10.48 2.03
C VAL A 180 15.23 11.91 1.83
N ASP A 181 15.44 12.46 0.64
CA ASP A 181 15.02 13.81 0.27
C ASP A 181 13.58 13.86 -0.24
N SER A 182 13.13 12.83 -0.95
CA SER A 182 11.77 12.69 -1.46
C SER A 182 11.40 11.24 -1.68
N ALA A 183 10.13 10.87 -1.45
CA ALA A 183 9.60 9.53 -1.68
C ALA A 183 8.49 9.55 -2.74
N LEU A 184 8.56 8.58 -3.65
CA LEU A 184 7.63 8.38 -4.74
C LEU A 184 6.93 7.03 -4.59
N HIS A 185 5.62 7.03 -4.77
CA HIS A 185 4.85 5.80 -4.87
C HIS A 185 3.80 5.90 -5.98
N TRP A 186 3.11 4.82 -6.24
CA TRP A 186 1.94 4.81 -7.11
C TRP A 186 0.99 3.73 -6.64
N HIS A 187 -0.22 3.65 -7.19
CA HIS A 187 -1.13 2.56 -6.86
C HIS A 187 -1.93 2.10 -8.09
N PRO A 188 -2.05 0.79 -8.35
CA PRO A 188 -2.96 0.27 -9.35
C PRO A 188 -4.41 0.65 -9.04
N GLY A 189 -5.18 0.99 -10.06
CA GLY A 189 -6.57 1.38 -9.90
C GLY A 189 -7.40 1.07 -11.14
N SER A 190 -8.68 1.45 -11.09
CA SER A 190 -9.58 1.41 -12.25
C SER A 190 -9.56 2.72 -13.05
N ARG A 191 -8.79 3.72 -12.62
CA ARG A 191 -8.66 5.05 -13.24
C ARG A 191 -7.26 5.60 -13.06
N ASN A 192 -6.87 6.52 -13.96
CA ASN A 192 -5.68 7.33 -13.73
C ASN A 192 -6.05 8.53 -12.86
N SER A 193 -5.29 8.80 -11.80
CA SER A 193 -5.50 9.96 -10.95
C SER A 193 -4.20 10.43 -10.30
N ALA A 194 -4.10 11.74 -10.06
CA ALA A 194 -3.02 12.35 -9.30
C ALA A 194 -3.51 13.61 -8.59
N GLY A 195 -2.84 13.98 -7.49
CA GLY A 195 -3.16 15.13 -6.65
C GLY A 195 -2.62 14.96 -5.24
N ASP A 196 -2.74 15.99 -4.42
CA ASP A 196 -2.34 16.02 -3.01
C ASP A 196 -3.39 15.35 -2.11
N GLN A 197 -3.73 14.08 -2.44
CA GLN A 197 -4.74 13.30 -1.73
C GLN A 197 -4.20 12.77 -0.40
N SER A 198 -5.03 12.85 0.67
CA SER A 198 -4.82 12.15 1.94
C SER A 198 -5.60 10.82 1.99
N CYS A 199 -5.45 10.08 3.09
CA CYS A 199 -6.18 8.83 3.37
C CYS A 199 -6.58 8.78 4.85
N LEU A 200 -7.20 7.68 5.29
CA LEU A 200 -7.54 7.50 6.70
C LEU A 200 -6.34 6.93 7.48
N ALA A 201 -6.03 7.54 8.62
CA ALA A 201 -5.23 6.90 9.66
C ALA A 201 -5.99 5.69 10.23
N ARG A 202 -5.27 4.69 10.75
CA ARG A 202 -5.83 3.43 11.22
C ARG A 202 -5.04 2.83 12.37
N ILE A 203 -5.74 2.22 13.36
CA ILE A 203 -5.19 1.21 14.28
C ILE A 203 -5.94 -0.10 14.06
N ALA A 204 -5.19 -1.21 14.08
CA ALA A 204 -5.69 -2.57 13.95
C ALA A 204 -5.33 -3.38 15.19
N ALA A 205 -6.29 -4.09 15.77
CA ALA A 205 -6.06 -4.97 16.91
C ALA A 205 -7.00 -6.17 16.90
N LYS A 206 -6.52 -7.28 17.46
CA LYS A 206 -7.36 -8.42 17.81
C LYS A 206 -7.63 -8.42 19.30
N PHE A 207 -8.90 -8.60 19.67
CA PHE A 207 -9.31 -8.81 21.05
C PHE A 207 -9.62 -10.28 21.23
N ARG A 208 -8.85 -10.93 22.10
CA ARG A 208 -8.96 -12.34 22.45
C ARG A 208 -9.52 -12.46 23.84
N PHE A 209 -10.55 -13.28 23.97
CA PHE A 209 -11.16 -13.59 25.24
C PHE A 209 -10.90 -15.04 25.58
N HIS A 210 -10.49 -15.26 26.83
CA HIS A 210 -10.23 -16.59 27.39
C HIS A 210 -11.21 -16.81 28.53
N GLY A 211 -12.11 -17.77 28.33
CA GLY A 211 -13.18 -18.13 29.23
C GLY A 211 -12.94 -19.51 29.88
N LYS A 212 -14.04 -20.15 30.26
CA LYS A 212 -14.05 -21.49 30.87
C LYS A 212 -15.11 -22.35 30.21
N PRO A 213 -14.74 -23.52 29.63
CA PRO A 213 -15.71 -24.40 28.98
C PRO A 213 -16.61 -25.09 30.00
N ALA A 214 -17.83 -25.41 29.57
CA ALA A 214 -18.78 -26.21 30.30
C ALA A 214 -19.82 -26.82 29.35
N HIS A 215 -20.55 -27.84 29.80
CA HIS A 215 -21.70 -28.33 29.06
C HIS A 215 -22.84 -27.32 29.16
N ALA A 216 -23.22 -26.71 28.03
CA ALA A 216 -24.12 -25.54 28.02
C ALA A 216 -25.52 -25.83 28.60
N ALA A 217 -26.01 -27.10 28.55
CA ALA A 217 -27.28 -27.51 29.15
C ALA A 217 -27.13 -28.18 30.52
N GLY A 218 -26.03 -28.96 30.71
CA GLY A 218 -25.85 -29.82 31.89
C GLY A 218 -25.25 -29.09 33.10
N SER A 219 -24.43 -28.07 32.89
CA SER A 219 -23.75 -27.32 33.97
C SER A 219 -23.32 -25.94 33.50
N PRO A 220 -24.25 -25.10 32.94
CA PRO A 220 -23.92 -23.78 32.38
C PRO A 220 -23.29 -22.85 33.43
N GLU A 221 -23.66 -22.96 34.71
CA GLU A 221 -23.12 -22.15 35.82
C GLU A 221 -21.63 -22.33 36.06
N LYS A 222 -21.03 -23.40 35.54
CA LYS A 222 -19.59 -23.67 35.63
C LYS A 222 -18.78 -23.05 34.48
N GLY A 223 -19.47 -22.59 33.43
CA GLY A 223 -18.85 -21.97 32.25
C GLY A 223 -18.64 -20.46 32.42
N ARG A 224 -17.72 -19.91 31.59
CA ARG A 224 -17.54 -18.48 31.34
C ARG A 224 -17.33 -18.32 29.83
N SER A 225 -18.33 -17.76 29.17
CA SER A 225 -18.32 -17.69 27.69
C SER A 225 -17.41 -16.57 27.18
N ALA A 226 -16.36 -16.97 26.49
CA ALA A 226 -15.50 -16.01 25.78
C ALA A 226 -16.25 -15.33 24.61
N LEU A 227 -17.21 -16.04 23.99
CA LEU A 227 -18.03 -15.47 22.93
C LEU A 227 -18.94 -14.36 23.45
N ASP A 228 -19.53 -14.50 24.65
CA ASP A 228 -20.38 -13.49 25.24
C ASP A 228 -19.59 -12.21 25.55
N ALA A 229 -18.33 -12.36 26.00
CA ALA A 229 -17.42 -11.23 26.19
C ALA A 229 -17.19 -10.47 24.87
N LEU A 230 -16.96 -11.20 23.77
CA LEU A 230 -16.76 -10.61 22.46
C LEU A 230 -18.04 -9.92 21.95
N LEU A 231 -19.21 -10.54 22.11
CA LEU A 231 -20.50 -9.95 21.70
C LEU A 231 -20.81 -8.68 22.49
N LEU A 232 -20.58 -8.66 23.80
CA LEU A 232 -20.72 -7.44 24.62
C LEU A 232 -19.76 -6.36 24.17
N THR A 233 -18.53 -6.71 23.84
CA THR A 233 -17.52 -5.77 23.29
C THR A 233 -17.98 -5.16 21.98
N MET A 234 -18.49 -5.98 21.05
CA MET A 234 -19.00 -5.51 19.76
C MET A 234 -20.20 -4.59 19.95
N HIS A 235 -21.14 -4.95 20.83
CA HIS A 235 -22.28 -4.08 21.15
C HIS A 235 -21.84 -2.75 21.78
N ALA A 236 -20.90 -2.78 22.73
CA ALA A 236 -20.35 -1.56 23.34
C ALA A 236 -19.61 -0.68 22.32
N ALA A 237 -18.93 -1.29 21.31
CA ALA A 237 -18.30 -0.56 20.22
C ALA A 237 -19.33 0.16 19.32
N GLU A 238 -20.51 -0.46 19.08
CA GLU A 238 -21.59 0.20 18.34
C GLU A 238 -22.19 1.39 19.14
N LEU A 239 -22.35 1.27 20.45
CA LEU A 239 -22.75 2.39 21.30
C LEU A 239 -21.69 3.49 21.36
N LEU A 240 -20.40 3.14 21.38
CA LEU A 240 -19.31 4.09 21.33
C LEU A 240 -19.32 4.92 20.04
N ARG A 241 -19.79 4.35 18.92
CA ARG A 241 -19.85 5.01 17.60
C ARG A 241 -20.63 6.34 17.65
N GLU A 242 -21.72 6.39 18.42
CA GLU A 242 -22.52 7.60 18.61
C GLU A 242 -21.73 8.76 19.24
N HIS A 243 -20.67 8.45 19.99
CA HIS A 243 -19.88 9.40 20.77
C HIS A 243 -18.46 9.56 20.23
N THR A 244 -18.29 9.46 18.91
CA THR A 244 -17.03 9.69 18.19
C THR A 244 -17.17 10.85 17.21
N PRO A 245 -16.11 11.60 16.89
CA PRO A 245 -16.14 12.63 15.86
C PRO A 245 -16.64 12.08 14.51
N ASP A 246 -17.22 12.96 13.69
CA ASP A 246 -17.61 12.65 12.32
C ASP A 246 -16.46 12.02 11.54
N PHE A 247 -16.78 11.18 10.55
CA PHE A 247 -15.84 10.40 9.75
C PHE A 247 -15.08 9.28 10.48
N THR A 248 -15.29 9.07 11.78
CA THR A 248 -14.77 7.89 12.48
C THR A 248 -15.39 6.61 11.90
N ARG A 249 -14.56 5.58 11.69
CA ARG A 249 -15.01 4.24 11.30
C ARG A 249 -14.52 3.23 12.33
N LEU A 250 -15.47 2.47 12.88
CA LEU A 250 -15.20 1.31 13.71
C LEU A 250 -15.66 0.07 12.92
N HIS A 251 -14.72 -0.81 12.59
CA HIS A 251 -15.01 -2.06 11.89
C HIS A 251 -14.64 -3.22 12.80
N HIS A 252 -15.42 -4.31 12.74
CA HIS A 252 -15.07 -5.54 13.45
C HIS A 252 -15.62 -6.76 12.73
N THR A 253 -14.95 -7.89 12.98
CA THR A 253 -15.41 -9.21 12.56
C THR A 253 -15.04 -10.25 13.61
N VAL A 254 -15.82 -11.32 13.71
CA VAL A 254 -15.49 -12.49 14.54
C VAL A 254 -14.59 -13.42 13.75
N THR A 255 -13.37 -13.66 14.24
CA THR A 255 -12.42 -14.58 13.65
C THR A 255 -12.40 -15.96 14.32
N SER A 256 -12.89 -16.05 15.57
CA SER A 256 -13.16 -17.29 16.29
C SER A 256 -14.28 -17.06 17.29
N GLY A 257 -15.28 -17.94 17.32
CA GLY A 257 -16.46 -17.80 18.20
C GLY A 257 -16.96 -19.10 18.83
N GLY A 258 -16.13 -20.16 18.86
CA GLY A 258 -16.51 -21.49 19.33
C GLY A 258 -16.85 -22.45 18.19
N GLY A 259 -17.18 -23.71 18.51
CA GLY A 259 -17.36 -24.77 17.53
C GLY A 259 -18.68 -25.56 17.64
N ALA A 260 -19.26 -25.67 18.83
CA ALA A 260 -20.48 -26.44 19.05
C ALA A 260 -21.43 -25.71 20.03
N ALA A 261 -22.73 -25.67 19.72
CA ALA A 261 -23.72 -24.93 20.49
C ALA A 261 -23.96 -25.45 21.91
N ASN A 262 -23.64 -26.70 22.18
CA ASN A 262 -23.75 -27.34 23.48
C ASN A 262 -22.48 -27.27 24.35
N VAL A 263 -21.47 -26.50 23.88
CA VAL A 263 -20.22 -26.25 24.61
C VAL A 263 -20.06 -24.75 24.82
N VAL A 264 -19.90 -24.30 26.05
CA VAL A 264 -19.58 -22.90 26.37
C VAL A 264 -18.21 -22.58 25.79
N PRO A 265 -18.06 -21.57 24.91
CA PRO A 265 -16.79 -21.26 24.27
C PRO A 265 -15.73 -20.78 25.26
N GLU A 266 -14.61 -21.49 25.35
CA GLU A 266 -13.45 -21.10 26.17
C GLU A 266 -12.54 -20.06 25.52
N PHE A 267 -12.68 -19.86 24.19
CA PHE A 267 -11.90 -18.90 23.40
C PHE A 267 -12.78 -18.23 22.36
N ALA A 268 -12.62 -16.90 22.24
CA ALA A 268 -13.16 -16.12 21.14
C ALA A 268 -12.18 -15.01 20.73
N GLU A 269 -12.13 -14.70 19.45
CA GLU A 269 -11.29 -13.65 18.87
C GLU A 269 -12.13 -12.76 17.95
N GLY A 270 -12.03 -11.45 18.13
CA GLY A 270 -12.56 -10.46 17.21
C GLY A 270 -11.44 -9.58 16.65
N PHE A 271 -11.55 -9.20 15.38
CA PHE A 271 -10.62 -8.30 14.72
C PHE A 271 -11.27 -6.94 14.53
N PHE A 272 -10.59 -5.88 14.98
CA PHE A 272 -11.13 -4.51 15.07
C PHE A 272 -10.23 -3.51 14.35
N TYR A 273 -10.86 -2.55 13.65
CA TYR A 273 -10.22 -1.35 13.13
C TYR A 273 -10.85 -0.08 13.70
N VAL A 274 -10.01 0.90 14.04
CA VAL A 274 -10.40 2.29 14.25
C VAL A 274 -9.77 3.11 13.14
N ARG A 275 -10.57 3.89 12.39
CA ARG A 275 -10.10 4.75 11.30
C ARG A 275 -10.67 6.16 11.42
N HIS A 276 -9.86 7.15 11.03
CA HIS A 276 -10.28 8.55 10.92
C HIS A 276 -9.30 9.31 10.00
N PRO A 277 -9.73 10.44 9.34
CA PRO A 277 -8.83 11.29 8.55
C PRO A 277 -7.67 11.94 9.33
N LYS A 278 -7.72 11.92 10.67
CA LYS A 278 -6.69 12.48 11.57
C LYS A 278 -6.22 11.42 12.55
N SER A 279 -4.93 11.17 12.59
CA SER A 279 -4.30 10.18 13.48
C SER A 279 -4.51 10.50 14.97
N GLU A 280 -4.59 11.79 15.33
CA GLU A 280 -4.84 12.20 16.72
C GLU A 280 -6.21 11.68 17.22
N VAL A 281 -7.23 11.66 16.36
CA VAL A 281 -8.56 11.12 16.70
C VAL A 281 -8.51 9.60 16.84
N VAL A 282 -7.78 8.90 15.96
CA VAL A 282 -7.57 7.45 16.09
C VAL A 282 -6.90 7.11 17.42
N ALA A 283 -5.85 7.87 17.80
CA ALA A 283 -5.15 7.72 19.07
C ALA A 283 -6.04 7.98 20.30
N GLU A 284 -7.06 8.85 20.17
CA GLU A 284 -8.03 9.12 21.24
C GLU A 284 -9.09 8.00 21.35
N ILE A 285 -9.62 7.53 20.21
CA ILE A 285 -10.73 6.58 20.17
C ILE A 285 -10.29 5.15 20.50
N TYR A 286 -9.08 4.73 20.07
CA TYR A 286 -8.61 3.36 20.28
C TYR A 286 -8.58 2.93 21.76
N PRO A 287 -8.07 3.72 22.72
CA PRO A 287 -8.16 3.38 24.15
C PRO A 287 -9.60 3.24 24.66
N ARG A 288 -10.55 3.99 24.09
CA ARG A 288 -11.97 3.87 24.45
C ARG A 288 -12.55 2.54 23.95
N LEU A 289 -12.17 2.08 22.77
CA LEU A 289 -12.53 0.77 22.25
C LEU A 289 -11.94 -0.36 23.11
N VAL A 290 -10.70 -0.23 23.58
CA VAL A 290 -10.08 -1.17 24.54
C VAL A 290 -10.89 -1.24 25.84
N LYS A 291 -11.42 -0.11 26.35
CA LYS A 291 -12.30 -0.11 27.54
C LYS A 291 -13.60 -0.86 27.29
N CYS A 292 -14.17 -0.82 26.07
CA CYS A 292 -15.32 -1.66 25.72
C CYS A 292 -14.99 -3.15 25.88
N ALA A 293 -13.80 -3.58 25.41
CA ALA A 293 -13.35 -4.95 25.56
C ALA A 293 -13.08 -5.34 27.02
N GLN A 294 -12.51 -4.44 27.82
CA GLN A 294 -12.35 -4.61 29.27
C GLN A 294 -13.69 -4.78 29.97
N GLY A 295 -14.70 -3.97 29.60
CA GLY A 295 -16.08 -4.09 30.11
C GLY A 295 -16.73 -5.43 29.78
N GLY A 296 -16.57 -5.92 28.53
CA GLY A 296 -17.04 -7.23 28.11
C GLY A 296 -16.40 -8.37 28.90
N ALA A 297 -15.08 -8.32 29.09
CA ALA A 297 -14.36 -9.30 29.90
C ALA A 297 -14.79 -9.29 31.37
N LEU A 298 -14.93 -8.10 31.97
CA LEU A 298 -15.36 -7.94 33.36
C LEU A 298 -16.79 -8.52 33.60
N ALA A 299 -17.73 -8.20 32.69
CA ALA A 299 -19.10 -8.64 32.78
C ALA A 299 -19.28 -10.16 32.68
N THR A 300 -18.39 -10.83 31.97
CA THR A 300 -18.43 -12.28 31.72
C THR A 300 -17.43 -13.09 32.55
N GLU A 301 -16.68 -12.44 33.42
CA GLU A 301 -15.61 -13.04 34.23
C GLU A 301 -14.58 -13.80 33.36
N THR A 302 -14.26 -13.24 32.15
CA THR A 302 -13.27 -13.79 31.24
C THR A 302 -11.97 -12.95 31.27
N ARG A 303 -10.87 -13.47 30.70
CA ARG A 303 -9.60 -12.75 30.58
C ARG A 303 -9.47 -12.17 29.16
N LEU A 304 -9.26 -10.86 29.08
CA LEU A 304 -8.95 -10.17 27.83
C LEU A 304 -7.43 -10.23 27.52
N GLU A 305 -7.11 -10.51 26.27
CA GLU A 305 -5.78 -10.31 25.67
C GLU A 305 -5.95 -9.37 24.47
N VAL A 306 -5.24 -8.24 24.50
CA VAL A 306 -5.20 -7.28 23.38
C VAL A 306 -3.95 -7.56 22.54
N VAL A 307 -4.14 -7.91 21.28
CA VAL A 307 -3.07 -8.13 20.30
C VAL A 307 -3.06 -6.97 19.31
N GLU A 308 -2.19 -6.01 19.51
CA GLU A 308 -2.01 -4.90 18.57
C GLU A 308 -1.28 -5.40 17.32
N LEU A 309 -1.81 -5.08 16.15
CA LEU A 309 -1.21 -5.44 14.85
C LEU A 309 -0.48 -4.26 14.22
N GLY A 310 -0.64 -3.06 14.77
CA GLY A 310 -0.02 -1.83 14.33
C GLY A 310 -1.02 -0.75 13.96
N GLY A 311 -0.48 0.43 13.71
CA GLY A 311 -1.22 1.60 13.26
C GLY A 311 -0.51 2.27 12.11
N THR A 312 -1.28 2.98 11.28
CA THR A 312 -0.78 3.76 10.16
C THR A 312 -1.30 5.18 10.23
N MET A 313 -0.46 6.14 9.93
CA MET A 313 -0.83 7.56 9.85
C MET A 313 -1.66 7.82 8.59
N GLU A 314 -2.42 8.90 8.57
CA GLU A 314 -2.93 9.48 7.31
C GLU A 314 -1.77 9.97 6.44
N ILE A 315 -1.94 10.03 5.12
CA ILE A 315 -0.95 10.67 4.25
C ILE A 315 -0.92 12.17 4.56
N LEU A 316 0.28 12.71 4.80
CA LEU A 316 0.56 14.14 4.82
C LEU A 316 0.85 14.59 3.38
N PRO A 317 -0.10 15.20 2.67
CA PRO A 317 0.08 15.50 1.25
C PRO A 317 1.17 16.54 1.01
N ASN A 318 1.87 16.42 -0.14
CA ASN A 318 2.82 17.41 -0.63
C ASN A 318 2.36 17.91 -2.00
N ASP A 319 1.82 19.13 -2.06
CA ASP A 319 1.22 19.71 -3.25
C ASP A 319 2.28 19.98 -4.35
N THR A 320 3.49 20.39 -3.96
CA THR A 320 4.61 20.59 -4.88
C THR A 320 4.92 19.32 -5.67
N LEU A 321 5.05 18.17 -4.99
CA LEU A 321 5.31 16.89 -5.63
C LEU A 321 4.06 16.34 -6.34
N ALA A 322 2.86 16.59 -5.82
CA ALA A 322 1.61 16.15 -6.45
C ALA A 322 1.39 16.82 -7.83
N ARG A 323 1.74 18.13 -7.97
CA ARG A 323 1.72 18.80 -9.26
C ARG A 323 2.72 18.19 -10.25
N LEU A 324 3.92 17.82 -9.80
CA LEU A 324 4.88 17.10 -10.61
C LEU A 324 4.30 15.77 -11.13
N ALA A 325 3.78 14.93 -10.23
CA ALA A 325 3.21 13.65 -10.58
C ALA A 325 2.02 13.78 -11.56
N LYS A 326 1.13 14.75 -11.33
CA LYS A 326 -0.02 15.04 -12.20
C LYS A 326 0.41 15.48 -13.59
N ARG A 327 1.38 16.38 -13.70
CA ARG A 327 1.95 16.83 -14.97
C ARG A 327 2.51 15.65 -15.78
N ASN A 328 3.34 14.83 -15.15
CA ASN A 328 3.96 13.69 -15.81
C ASN A 328 2.97 12.60 -16.20
N LEU A 329 2.01 12.27 -15.32
CA LEU A 329 0.95 11.32 -15.65
C LEU A 329 0.09 11.82 -16.82
N THR A 330 -0.30 13.09 -16.82
CA THR A 330 -1.08 13.68 -17.91
C THR A 330 -0.34 13.65 -19.26
N THR A 331 0.95 13.97 -19.23
CA THR A 331 1.79 14.01 -20.44
C THR A 331 2.06 12.63 -21.00
N LEU A 332 2.25 11.62 -20.13
CA LEU A 332 2.67 10.27 -20.53
C LEU A 332 1.50 9.31 -20.73
N ASN A 333 0.28 9.66 -20.30
CA ASN A 333 -0.89 8.80 -20.44
C ASN A 333 -1.28 8.62 -21.91
N ASN A 334 -1.08 7.42 -22.42
CA ASN A 334 -1.45 7.01 -23.76
C ASN A 334 -2.25 5.70 -23.76
N LEU A 335 -2.87 5.35 -22.62
CA LEU A 335 -3.61 4.09 -22.48
C LEU A 335 -4.75 3.99 -23.49
N ARG A 336 -4.82 2.84 -24.14
CA ARG A 336 -5.88 2.44 -25.07
C ARG A 336 -6.07 0.94 -25.00
N TYR A 337 -7.32 0.50 -25.06
CA TYR A 337 -7.64 -0.91 -25.19
C TYR A 337 -7.61 -1.34 -26.65
N ASP A 338 -7.00 -2.49 -26.92
CA ASP A 338 -7.18 -3.20 -28.18
C ASP A 338 -8.52 -3.96 -28.22
N ALA A 339 -8.78 -4.70 -29.29
CA ALA A 339 -10.05 -5.40 -29.47
C ALA A 339 -10.28 -6.51 -28.43
N GLU A 340 -9.24 -7.25 -28.05
CA GLU A 340 -9.34 -8.33 -27.07
C GLU A 340 -9.55 -7.78 -25.65
N GLU A 341 -8.83 -6.74 -25.28
CA GLU A 341 -8.99 -6.05 -24.01
C GLU A 341 -10.39 -5.41 -23.89
N ARG A 342 -10.90 -4.83 -24.98
CA ARG A 342 -12.28 -4.29 -25.01
C ARG A 342 -13.32 -5.40 -24.83
N ALA A 343 -13.16 -6.53 -25.49
CA ALA A 343 -14.06 -7.67 -25.32
C ALA A 343 -14.03 -8.22 -23.89
N PHE A 344 -12.84 -8.38 -23.30
CA PHE A 344 -12.68 -8.76 -21.91
C PHE A 344 -13.37 -7.75 -20.97
N ALA A 345 -13.11 -6.45 -21.18
CA ALA A 345 -13.62 -5.38 -20.35
C ALA A 345 -15.15 -5.29 -20.37
N LEU A 346 -15.76 -5.35 -21.54
CA LEU A 346 -17.22 -5.33 -21.69
C LEU A 346 -17.87 -6.51 -20.96
N ARG A 347 -17.31 -7.72 -21.11
CA ARG A 347 -17.84 -8.89 -20.44
C ARG A 347 -17.64 -8.84 -18.93
N LEU A 348 -16.52 -8.32 -18.45
CA LEU A 348 -16.30 -8.13 -17.01
C LEU A 348 -17.27 -7.11 -16.42
N GLN A 349 -17.56 -6.01 -17.15
CA GLN A 349 -18.53 -4.99 -16.73
C GLN A 349 -19.96 -5.51 -16.62
N GLU A 350 -20.31 -6.66 -17.21
CA GLU A 350 -21.62 -7.29 -16.96
C GLU A 350 -21.81 -7.66 -15.49
N THR A 351 -20.72 -7.84 -14.75
CA THR A 351 -20.72 -8.17 -13.32
C THR A 351 -20.68 -6.94 -12.39
N PHE A 352 -20.66 -5.72 -12.93
CA PHE A 352 -20.55 -4.48 -12.15
C PHE A 352 -21.93 -3.86 -11.91
N THR A 353 -22.10 -3.28 -10.72
CA THR A 353 -23.26 -2.43 -10.41
C THR A 353 -23.20 -1.13 -11.22
N ASP A 354 -22.02 -0.48 -11.21
CA ASP A 354 -21.79 0.79 -11.90
C ASP A 354 -20.83 0.58 -13.09
N LYS A 355 -21.34 0.78 -14.30
CA LYS A 355 -20.54 0.68 -15.53
C LYS A 355 -20.03 2.04 -15.93
N LEU A 356 -18.72 2.15 -16.09
CA LEU A 356 -18.07 3.37 -16.56
C LEU A 356 -17.62 3.21 -18.02
N PRO A 357 -17.54 4.31 -18.80
CA PRO A 357 -17.02 4.26 -20.16
C PRO A 357 -15.62 3.64 -20.21
N LEU A 358 -15.36 2.74 -21.15
CA LEU A 358 -14.05 2.08 -21.27
C LEU A 358 -12.93 3.06 -21.61
N ASP A 359 -13.25 4.15 -22.32
CA ASP A 359 -12.30 5.17 -22.73
C ASP A 359 -11.89 6.12 -21.57
N ASP A 360 -12.50 5.92 -20.38
CA ASP A 360 -12.15 6.63 -19.12
C ASP A 360 -10.66 6.48 -18.74
N ILE A 361 -10.02 5.41 -19.20
CA ILE A 361 -8.55 5.20 -19.04
C ILE A 361 -7.70 6.26 -19.74
N SER A 362 -8.25 7.04 -20.65
CA SER A 362 -7.55 8.17 -21.29
C SER A 362 -7.58 9.45 -20.44
N THR A 363 -8.42 9.49 -19.41
CA THR A 363 -8.60 10.65 -18.52
C THR A 363 -7.70 10.54 -17.30
N VAL A 364 -7.10 11.67 -16.89
CA VAL A 364 -6.37 11.80 -15.61
C VAL A 364 -7.21 12.64 -14.66
N TYR A 365 -7.70 12.01 -13.60
CA TYR A 365 -8.55 12.66 -12.60
C TYR A 365 -7.73 13.43 -11.58
N ASP A 366 -8.19 14.64 -11.26
CA ASP A 366 -7.64 15.44 -10.17
C ASP A 366 -8.27 14.99 -8.83
N VAL A 367 -7.43 14.53 -7.91
CA VAL A 367 -7.84 14.13 -6.56
C VAL A 367 -7.32 15.09 -5.48
N SER A 368 -6.83 16.26 -5.87
CA SER A 368 -6.28 17.27 -4.97
C SER A 368 -7.30 17.68 -3.90
N GLY A 369 -6.81 17.80 -2.65
CA GLY A 369 -7.61 18.20 -1.50
C GLY A 369 -8.63 17.15 -1.03
N LYS A 370 -8.65 15.96 -1.62
CA LYS A 370 -9.58 14.87 -1.23
C LYS A 370 -8.95 13.98 -0.17
N THR A 371 -9.82 13.34 0.62
CA THR A 371 -9.43 12.25 1.52
C THR A 371 -9.98 10.95 0.96
N GLY A 372 -9.09 10.04 0.57
CA GLY A 372 -9.45 8.66 0.22
C GLY A 372 -9.95 7.91 1.44
N MET A 373 -10.94 7.03 1.26
CA MET A 373 -11.55 6.27 2.38
C MET A 373 -10.78 4.99 2.73
N GLY A 374 -9.71 4.67 2.00
CA GLY A 374 -8.75 3.63 2.35
C GLY A 374 -7.73 4.11 3.39
N SER A 375 -6.83 3.22 3.79
CA SER A 375 -5.64 3.50 4.60
C SER A 375 -4.44 2.87 3.93
N THR A 376 -3.27 3.47 4.05
CA THR A 376 -2.00 2.88 3.61
C THR A 376 -0.89 3.28 4.57
N ASP A 377 0.09 2.42 4.75
CA ASP A 377 1.27 2.69 5.56
C ASP A 377 2.31 3.62 4.86
N VAL A 378 2.04 4.04 3.61
CA VAL A 378 2.71 5.19 2.97
C VAL A 378 2.47 6.47 3.79
N GLY A 379 1.36 6.52 4.54
CA GLY A 379 1.09 7.59 5.49
C GLY A 379 2.29 7.85 6.38
N ASP A 380 2.81 6.84 7.06
CA ASP A 380 3.97 6.98 7.98
C ASP A 380 5.21 7.55 7.28
N VAL A 381 5.48 7.12 6.04
CA VAL A 381 6.58 7.68 5.23
C VAL A 381 6.37 9.17 4.98
N SER A 382 5.15 9.57 4.64
CA SER A 382 4.81 10.96 4.30
C SER A 382 4.97 11.94 5.48
N TRP A 383 4.94 11.45 6.71
CA TRP A 383 5.20 12.28 7.91
C TRP A 383 6.68 12.52 8.19
N VAL A 384 7.58 11.78 7.56
CA VAL A 384 9.03 11.92 7.77
C VAL A 384 9.77 12.37 6.51
N VAL A 385 9.16 12.22 5.32
CA VAL A 385 9.74 12.58 4.01
C VAL A 385 8.67 13.20 3.13
N PRO A 386 8.97 14.29 2.38
CA PRO A 386 8.08 14.77 1.32
C PRO A 386 7.72 13.64 0.36
N THR A 387 6.43 13.27 0.29
CA THR A 387 5.98 12.07 -0.42
C THR A 387 4.83 12.42 -1.37
N THR A 388 4.81 11.80 -2.54
CA THR A 388 3.69 11.87 -3.48
C THR A 388 3.44 10.55 -4.15
N GLY A 389 2.18 10.36 -4.59
CA GLY A 389 1.74 9.22 -5.38
C GLY A 389 0.74 9.59 -6.46
N PHE A 390 0.44 8.60 -7.28
CA PHE A 390 -0.58 8.67 -8.32
C PHE A 390 -1.16 7.27 -8.56
N SER A 391 -2.26 7.17 -9.30
CA SER A 391 -2.81 5.88 -9.73
C SER A 391 -2.84 5.78 -11.25
N THR A 392 -2.65 4.55 -11.75
CA THR A 392 -2.88 4.23 -13.16
C THR A 392 -3.95 3.16 -13.32
N ALA A 393 -4.66 3.21 -14.46
CA ALA A 393 -5.70 2.24 -14.80
C ALA A 393 -5.07 0.88 -15.14
N CYS A 394 -4.96 0.01 -14.14
CA CYS A 394 -4.56 -1.39 -14.26
C CYS A 394 -5.77 -2.34 -14.32
N TRP A 395 -6.97 -1.82 -14.07
CA TRP A 395 -8.24 -2.55 -14.08
C TRP A 395 -9.24 -1.87 -15.01
N VAL A 396 -10.25 -2.62 -15.41
CA VAL A 396 -11.37 -2.10 -16.18
C VAL A 396 -12.07 -0.98 -15.39
N PRO A 397 -12.43 0.15 -16.03
CA PRO A 397 -13.15 1.24 -15.37
C PRO A 397 -14.39 0.75 -14.62
N GLY A 398 -14.51 1.13 -13.34
CA GLY A 398 -15.57 0.68 -12.44
C GLY A 398 -15.27 -0.59 -11.66
N THR A 399 -14.14 -1.27 -11.89
CA THR A 399 -13.75 -2.44 -11.08
C THR A 399 -13.64 -2.07 -9.61
N PRO A 400 -14.38 -2.76 -8.70
CA PRO A 400 -14.24 -2.54 -7.28
C PRO A 400 -12.86 -3.02 -6.80
N GLY A 401 -12.25 -2.28 -5.89
CA GLY A 401 -11.05 -2.73 -5.18
C GLY A 401 -11.34 -3.95 -4.31
N HIS A 402 -10.32 -4.74 -3.97
CA HIS A 402 -10.41 -5.95 -3.14
C HIS A 402 -11.47 -6.94 -3.64
N SER A 403 -11.54 -7.13 -4.95
CA SER A 403 -12.51 -8.01 -5.60
C SER A 403 -11.85 -9.04 -6.51
N TRP A 404 -12.58 -10.11 -6.83
CA TRP A 404 -12.12 -11.09 -7.81
C TRP A 404 -11.95 -10.47 -9.22
N GLN A 405 -12.72 -9.44 -9.53
CA GLN A 405 -12.61 -8.70 -10.79
C GLN A 405 -11.26 -7.99 -10.91
N ALA A 406 -10.77 -7.38 -9.81
CA ALA A 406 -9.46 -6.77 -9.78
C ALA A 406 -8.34 -7.81 -9.99
N VAL A 407 -8.45 -8.99 -9.35
CA VAL A 407 -7.51 -10.11 -9.58
C VAL A 407 -7.54 -10.58 -11.02
N ALA A 408 -8.74 -10.73 -11.61
CA ALA A 408 -8.89 -11.13 -13.01
C ALA A 408 -8.21 -10.14 -13.96
N CYS A 409 -8.44 -8.83 -13.79
CA CYS A 409 -7.75 -7.78 -14.55
C CYS A 409 -6.23 -7.85 -14.37
N GLY A 410 -5.75 -8.09 -13.14
CA GLY A 410 -4.33 -8.14 -12.78
C GLY A 410 -3.51 -9.16 -13.58
N GLY A 411 -4.15 -10.24 -14.06
CA GLY A 411 -3.50 -11.25 -14.90
C GLY A 411 -3.48 -10.94 -16.41
N THR A 412 -4.05 -9.79 -16.85
CA THR A 412 -4.25 -9.45 -18.27
C THR A 412 -3.31 -8.33 -18.76
N THR A 413 -3.29 -8.13 -20.08
CA THR A 413 -2.55 -7.02 -20.71
C THR A 413 -3.08 -5.64 -20.32
N ILE A 414 -4.30 -5.53 -19.81
CA ILE A 414 -4.85 -4.29 -19.22
C ILE A 414 -3.96 -3.84 -18.05
N ALA A 415 -3.66 -4.75 -17.11
CA ALA A 415 -2.76 -4.45 -15.99
C ALA A 415 -1.32 -4.18 -16.45
N LYS A 416 -0.82 -4.91 -17.47
CA LYS A 416 0.49 -4.67 -18.08
C LYS A 416 0.62 -3.24 -18.59
N LYS A 417 -0.38 -2.73 -19.32
CA LYS A 417 -0.36 -1.36 -19.86
C LYS A 417 -0.36 -0.32 -18.75
N GLY A 418 -1.20 -0.50 -17.72
CA GLY A 418 -1.20 0.38 -16.54
C GLY A 418 0.10 0.35 -15.76
N MET A 419 0.71 -0.83 -15.56
CA MET A 419 2.03 -1.02 -14.97
C MET A 419 3.12 -0.28 -15.74
N GLN A 420 3.11 -0.41 -17.07
CA GLN A 420 4.09 0.25 -17.94
C GLN A 420 3.98 1.77 -17.87
N LEU A 421 2.75 2.32 -17.88
CA LEU A 421 2.53 3.76 -17.67
C LEU A 421 3.07 4.20 -16.31
N ALA A 422 2.79 3.45 -15.25
CA ALA A 422 3.26 3.76 -13.90
C ALA A 422 4.79 3.78 -13.80
N ALA A 423 5.48 2.80 -14.39
CA ALA A 423 6.94 2.77 -14.42
C ALA A 423 7.53 4.00 -15.13
N ARG A 424 6.93 4.41 -16.26
CA ARG A 424 7.34 5.62 -16.99
C ARG A 424 7.13 6.89 -16.17
N VAL A 425 5.98 7.03 -15.51
CA VAL A 425 5.66 8.21 -14.69
C VAL A 425 6.55 8.29 -13.46
N LEU A 426 6.80 7.17 -12.76
CA LEU A 426 7.75 7.13 -11.63
C LEU A 426 9.16 7.52 -12.05
N ALA A 427 9.65 6.93 -13.16
CA ALA A 427 10.97 7.26 -13.68
C ALA A 427 11.08 8.74 -14.07
N ALA A 428 10.05 9.30 -14.72
CA ALA A 428 9.99 10.71 -15.07
C ALA A 428 9.97 11.63 -13.83
N ASN A 429 9.16 11.29 -12.81
CA ASN A 429 9.13 12.05 -11.55
C ASN A 429 10.50 12.03 -10.86
N ALA A 430 11.15 10.87 -10.79
CA ALA A 430 12.47 10.75 -10.19
C ALA A 430 13.51 11.54 -10.98
N PHE A 431 13.51 11.42 -12.32
CA PHE A 431 14.42 12.18 -13.17
C PHE A 431 14.28 13.70 -12.98
N ASP A 432 13.04 14.20 -12.99
CA ASP A 432 12.77 15.64 -12.78
C ASP A 432 13.29 16.12 -11.39
N LEU A 433 13.19 15.26 -10.34
CA LEU A 433 13.73 15.55 -9.02
C LEU A 433 15.27 15.54 -8.97
N PHE A 434 15.94 14.70 -9.77
CA PHE A 434 17.41 14.71 -9.88
C PHE A 434 17.92 15.96 -10.62
N GLU A 435 17.15 16.45 -11.58
CA GLU A 435 17.53 17.62 -12.41
C GLU A 435 17.18 18.97 -11.78
N ASP A 436 16.21 19.01 -10.87
CA ASP A 436 15.67 20.23 -10.29
C ASP A 436 15.78 20.23 -8.74
N ALA A 437 16.90 20.76 -8.24
CA ALA A 437 17.14 20.91 -6.81
C ALA A 437 16.15 21.89 -6.14
N GLU A 438 15.65 22.91 -6.86
CA GLU A 438 14.70 23.86 -6.33
C GLU A 438 13.35 23.19 -6.04
N LEU A 439 12.96 22.21 -6.86
CA LEU A 439 11.76 21.42 -6.65
C LEU A 439 11.83 20.59 -5.35
N ILE A 440 12.99 19.99 -5.06
CA ILE A 440 13.21 19.25 -3.80
C ILE A 440 13.15 20.20 -2.60
N GLU A 441 13.82 21.35 -2.68
CA GLU A 441 13.83 22.33 -1.59
C GLU A 441 12.43 22.93 -1.36
N ALA A 442 11.65 23.19 -2.41
CA ALA A 442 10.26 23.63 -2.30
C ALA A 442 9.39 22.54 -1.62
N ALA A 443 9.56 21.27 -1.98
CA ALA A 443 8.84 20.15 -1.37
C ALA A 443 9.19 19.99 0.11
N LYS A 444 10.46 20.11 0.48
CA LYS A 444 10.93 20.09 1.89
C LYS A 444 10.39 21.26 2.69
N ALA A 445 10.42 22.46 2.13
CA ALA A 445 9.89 23.65 2.79
C ALA A 445 8.37 23.54 3.03
N GLU A 446 7.62 22.99 2.06
CA GLU A 446 6.20 22.73 2.23
C GLU A 446 5.96 21.67 3.32
N HIS A 447 6.69 20.58 3.30
CA HIS A 447 6.61 19.51 4.30
C HIS A 447 6.88 20.04 5.70
N ALA A 448 7.95 20.82 5.89
CA ALA A 448 8.27 21.44 7.16
C ALA A 448 7.15 22.37 7.67
N ARG A 449 6.54 23.16 6.79
CA ARG A 449 5.39 24.02 7.16
C ARG A 449 4.19 23.19 7.62
N LYS A 450 3.86 22.08 6.93
CA LYS A 450 2.73 21.21 7.28
C LYS A 450 2.97 20.44 8.59
N LEU A 451 4.22 20.17 8.93
CA LEU A 451 4.62 19.56 10.21
C LEU A 451 4.69 20.55 11.37
N ALA A 452 4.78 21.86 11.10
CA ALA A 452 4.98 22.88 12.12
C ALA A 452 3.90 22.79 13.21
N GLY A 453 4.33 22.59 14.45
CA GLY A 453 3.45 22.46 15.62
C GLY A 453 2.76 21.08 15.80
N ARG A 454 2.84 20.17 14.82
CA ARG A 454 2.21 18.83 14.91
C ARG A 454 3.16 17.76 15.40
N GLY A 455 4.36 17.67 14.83
CA GLY A 455 5.33 16.60 15.09
C GLY A 455 4.84 15.21 14.63
N PHE A 456 5.76 14.33 14.32
CA PHE A 456 5.42 12.93 14.00
C PHE A 456 5.18 12.14 15.30
N LYS A 457 3.97 11.64 15.49
CA LYS A 457 3.58 10.74 16.59
C LYS A 457 3.02 9.47 15.98
N PRO A 458 3.85 8.45 15.73
CA PRO A 458 3.39 7.23 15.09
C PRO A 458 2.30 6.56 15.92
N LEU A 459 1.32 5.97 15.25
CA LEU A 459 0.30 5.13 15.86
C LEU A 459 0.82 3.72 16.16
N LEU A 460 2.10 3.50 15.91
CA LEU A 460 2.81 2.26 16.18
C LEU A 460 3.56 2.37 17.52
N ASP A 461 3.30 1.46 18.46
CA ASP A 461 4.06 1.37 19.72
C ASP A 461 5.54 1.11 19.43
N LYS A 462 6.42 1.82 20.16
CA LYS A 462 7.88 1.69 20.02
C LYS A 462 8.40 0.27 20.28
N GLY A 463 7.73 -0.46 21.17
CA GLY A 463 8.09 -1.82 21.57
C GLY A 463 7.48 -2.92 20.70
N LEU A 464 6.51 -2.59 19.86
CA LEU A 464 5.79 -3.57 19.07
C LEU A 464 6.69 -4.22 18.02
N ALA A 465 6.76 -5.54 18.02
CA ALA A 465 7.41 -6.30 16.95
C ALA A 465 6.49 -6.40 15.73
N PRO A 466 7.05 -6.48 14.50
CA PRO A 466 6.24 -6.77 13.32
C PRO A 466 5.43 -8.05 13.53
N PRO A 467 4.10 -8.06 13.27
CA PRO A 467 3.24 -9.22 13.51
C PRO A 467 3.36 -10.25 12.37
N LEU A 468 4.53 -10.89 12.24
CA LEU A 468 4.89 -11.75 11.11
C LEU A 468 3.87 -12.86 10.83
N GLU A 469 3.13 -13.29 11.85
CA GLU A 469 2.16 -14.39 11.80
C GLU A 469 0.69 -13.93 11.69
N TYR A 470 0.43 -12.63 11.41
CA TYR A 470 -0.94 -12.10 11.46
C TYR A 470 -1.89 -12.73 10.42
N ARG A 471 -1.34 -13.31 9.34
CA ARG A 471 -2.09 -14.04 8.30
C ARG A 471 -2.19 -15.54 8.56
N ASN A 472 -1.48 -16.08 9.52
CA ASN A 472 -1.55 -17.50 9.91
C ASN A 472 -2.79 -17.80 10.78
N ALA A 473 -3.89 -17.08 10.61
CA ALA A 473 -5.13 -17.29 11.34
C ALA A 473 -5.68 -18.71 11.07
N GLY A 474 -5.68 -19.55 12.09
CA GLY A 474 -6.27 -20.89 12.06
C GLY A 474 -5.37 -22.05 12.44
N LYS A 475 -4.06 -21.92 12.44
CA LYS A 475 -3.22 -22.87 13.20
C LYS A 475 -3.30 -22.45 14.67
N ARG A 476 -4.23 -23.08 15.43
CA ARG A 476 -4.13 -23.08 16.89
C ARG A 476 -2.69 -23.42 17.20
N GLY A 477 -1.99 -22.57 17.97
CA GLY A 477 -0.74 -22.95 18.57
C GLY A 477 -0.98 -24.25 19.33
N GLY A 478 -0.70 -25.31 18.68
CA GLY A 478 -0.64 -26.64 19.22
C GLY A 478 0.84 -26.93 19.38
N GLU A 479 1.27 -26.97 20.65
CA GLU A 479 2.49 -27.52 21.21
C GLU A 479 3.79 -26.81 20.89
#